data_4a0bbd50492b0872d4c2e9fde5ae4176
#
_entry.id   4a0bbd50492b0872d4c2e9fde5ae4176
#
_cell.length_a   1.000
_cell.length_b   1.000
_cell.length_c   1.000
_cell.angle_alpha   90.00
_cell.angle_beta   90.00
_cell.angle_gamma   90.00
#
_symmetry.space_group_name_H-M   'P 1'
#
loop_
_entity.id
_entity.type
_entity.pdbx_description
1 polymer ?
#
loop_
_entity_poly.entity_id
_entity_poly.type
_entity_poly.pdbx_seq_one_letter_code
_entity_poly.pdbx_strand_id
1 'polypeptide(L)'
;MGRGSPLRPACARWLSVTQKIIAGVDIGGTKTRIMACQGERMIADEVLVTESWRIRQMETDATTLAGIVANLCGGVAPAALAVGAHGCDTGEQCLRFQALLASRTGGAVQVVNDAELMVPAAGYIDGIGVVSGTGSIAVARTADGKMLAAGGWGWILGDEGSAPALVREAAKAIRHSLDRGQDGDPLIAGLMRELGTDDQTKLGILLNETRGAAVWGRYANAVFDAAIAGSALAIRVISEGGAGLAALVELLIERGANPALVVAGGGVISEQPMLMTAFVEAMAKVSPSSQVLLLREPPVLGAVALARRLLVGQGQSSGIGAV
;
A
#
# COMPACT_ATOMS: atom_id res chain seq x y z
N MET A 1 28.52 -61.26 -30.36
CA MET A 1 27.98 -61.06 -29.00
C MET A 1 28.46 -59.71 -28.49
N GLY A 2 27.68 -58.68 -28.64
CA GLY A 2 27.95 -57.35 -28.18
C GLY A 2 26.73 -56.86 -27.44
N ARG A 3 26.80 -56.82 -26.11
CA ARG A 3 25.72 -56.30 -25.24
C ARG A 3 25.79 -54.78 -25.18
N GLY A 4 24.83 -54.10 -25.80
CA GLY A 4 24.63 -52.68 -25.63
C GLY A 4 24.09 -52.40 -24.24
N SER A 5 24.81 -51.53 -23.51
CA SER A 5 24.32 -50.98 -22.26
C SER A 5 23.18 -49.99 -22.53
N PRO A 6 22.07 -49.98 -21.75
CA PRO A 6 21.04 -48.99 -21.92
C PRO A 6 21.53 -47.65 -21.33
N LEU A 7 21.45 -46.60 -22.14
CA LEU A 7 21.59 -45.20 -21.71
C LEU A 7 20.52 -44.90 -20.65
N ARG A 8 20.97 -44.56 -19.45
CA ARG A 8 20.08 -44.04 -18.41
C ARG A 8 19.51 -42.70 -18.88
N PRO A 9 18.19 -42.50 -18.86
CA PRO A 9 17.62 -41.16 -19.08
C PRO A 9 18.06 -40.22 -17.96
N ALA A 10 18.60 -39.09 -18.34
CA ALA A 10 18.87 -38.00 -17.39
C ALA A 10 17.56 -37.64 -16.72
N CYS A 11 17.43 -37.97 -15.43
CA CYS A 11 16.34 -37.45 -14.58
C CYS A 11 16.47 -35.92 -14.50
N ALA A 12 15.76 -35.22 -15.37
CA ALA A 12 15.42 -33.82 -15.13
C ALA A 12 14.62 -33.80 -13.83
N ARG A 13 15.27 -33.30 -12.79
CA ARG A 13 14.69 -33.14 -11.46
C ARG A 13 13.61 -32.07 -11.55
N TRP A 14 12.38 -32.46 -11.82
CA TRP A 14 11.21 -31.62 -11.65
C TRP A 14 11.03 -31.44 -10.13
N LEU A 15 11.66 -30.38 -9.59
CA LEU A 15 11.28 -29.91 -8.25
C LEU A 15 9.79 -29.59 -8.33
N SER A 16 8.97 -30.26 -7.54
CA SER A 16 7.56 -29.97 -7.44
C SER A 16 7.42 -28.49 -7.06
N VAL A 17 6.35 -27.84 -7.49
CA VAL A 17 6.06 -26.41 -7.15
C VAL A 17 6.15 -26.18 -5.66
N THR A 18 5.88 -27.18 -4.84
CA THR A 18 5.95 -27.17 -3.36
C THR A 18 7.37 -27.04 -2.80
N GLN A 19 8.43 -27.22 -3.58
CA GLN A 19 9.83 -27.08 -3.12
C GLN A 19 10.48 -25.77 -3.53
N LYS A 20 9.85 -24.98 -4.40
CA LYS A 20 10.39 -23.69 -4.84
C LYS A 20 10.17 -22.62 -3.78
N ILE A 21 11.21 -21.82 -3.55
CA ILE A 21 11.11 -20.63 -2.67
C ILE A 21 10.50 -19.49 -3.47
N ILE A 22 9.56 -18.80 -2.88
CA ILE A 22 8.98 -17.54 -3.37
C ILE A 22 9.20 -16.45 -2.32
N ALA A 23 9.25 -15.20 -2.77
CA ALA A 23 9.32 -14.07 -1.86
C ALA A 23 8.29 -13.00 -2.24
N GLY A 24 7.68 -12.42 -1.22
CA GLY A 24 6.82 -11.24 -1.31
C GLY A 24 7.45 -10.09 -0.56
N VAL A 25 7.38 -8.88 -1.11
CA VAL A 25 7.91 -7.66 -0.51
C VAL A 25 6.85 -6.58 -0.56
N ASP A 26 6.64 -5.93 0.57
CA ASP A 26 5.84 -4.71 0.71
C ASP A 26 6.76 -3.57 1.13
N ILE A 27 7.05 -2.66 0.18
CA ILE A 27 7.89 -1.47 0.42
C ILE A 27 6.97 -0.29 0.69
N GLY A 28 6.72 0.00 1.96
CA GLY A 28 6.03 1.22 2.37
C GLY A 28 6.99 2.41 2.53
N GLY A 29 6.43 3.59 2.80
CA GLY A 29 7.20 4.82 2.99
C GLY A 29 8.19 4.78 4.16
N THR A 30 7.85 4.09 5.25
CA THR A 30 8.66 4.02 6.48
C THR A 30 9.17 2.62 6.78
N LYS A 31 8.43 1.58 6.44
CA LYS A 31 8.76 0.18 6.72
C LYS A 31 8.69 -0.65 5.45
N THR A 32 9.60 -1.59 5.31
CA THR A 32 9.59 -2.62 4.27
C THR A 32 9.42 -3.96 4.96
N ARG A 33 8.40 -4.74 4.59
CA ARG A 33 8.23 -6.11 5.08
C ARG A 33 8.52 -7.10 3.97
N ILE A 34 9.29 -8.13 4.30
CA ILE A 34 9.72 -9.18 3.38
C ILE A 34 9.30 -10.52 3.96
N MET A 35 8.59 -11.31 3.16
CA MET A 35 8.19 -12.65 3.54
C MET A 35 8.66 -13.65 2.49
N ALA A 36 9.33 -14.73 2.92
CA ALA A 36 9.73 -15.83 2.07
C ALA A 36 9.00 -17.11 2.46
N CYS A 37 8.54 -17.87 1.46
CA CYS A 37 7.82 -19.11 1.66
C CYS A 37 8.41 -20.23 0.79
N GLN A 38 8.43 -21.45 1.32
CA GLN A 38 8.71 -22.67 0.59
C GLN A 38 7.46 -23.57 0.62
N GLY A 39 6.75 -23.64 -0.51
CA GLY A 39 5.39 -24.19 -0.52
C GLY A 39 4.46 -23.36 0.38
N GLU A 40 3.80 -24.02 1.33
CA GLU A 40 2.94 -23.36 2.33
C GLU A 40 3.70 -22.92 3.59
N ARG A 41 4.95 -23.34 3.74
CA ARG A 41 5.75 -23.01 4.92
C ARG A 41 6.40 -21.64 4.75
N MET A 42 6.12 -20.71 5.65
CA MET A 42 6.89 -19.47 5.81
C MET A 42 8.28 -19.80 6.36
N ILE A 43 9.32 -19.35 5.68
CA ILE A 43 10.73 -19.57 6.05
C ILE A 43 11.41 -18.30 6.55
N ALA A 44 10.89 -17.12 6.19
CA ALA A 44 11.33 -15.84 6.72
C ALA A 44 10.16 -14.84 6.72
N ASP A 45 10.16 -13.95 7.71
CA ASP A 45 9.25 -12.79 7.82
C ASP A 45 10.01 -11.69 8.56
N GLU A 46 10.40 -10.63 7.86
CA GLU A 46 11.23 -9.56 8.40
C GLU A 46 10.70 -8.19 8.07
N VAL A 47 10.84 -7.27 9.02
CA VAL A 47 10.46 -5.87 8.86
C VAL A 47 11.68 -5.00 9.03
N LEU A 48 11.98 -4.22 8.01
CA LEU A 48 13.10 -3.28 7.95
C LEU A 48 12.60 -1.84 7.94
N VAL A 49 13.40 -0.91 8.45
CA VAL A 49 13.18 0.52 8.23
C VAL A 49 13.52 0.81 6.76
N THR A 50 12.59 1.37 5.99
CA THR A 50 12.79 1.59 4.55
C THR A 50 14.02 2.46 4.26
N GLU A 51 14.22 3.52 5.03
CA GLU A 51 15.36 4.45 4.86
C GLU A 51 16.72 3.80 5.16
N SER A 52 16.77 2.66 5.86
CA SER A 52 18.05 1.98 6.17
C SER A 52 18.66 1.27 4.97
N TRP A 53 17.89 0.99 3.92
CA TRP A 53 18.36 0.27 2.73
C TRP A 53 18.01 0.95 1.42
N ARG A 54 16.95 1.77 1.38
CA ARG A 54 16.43 2.40 0.17
C ARG A 54 16.85 3.86 0.09
N ILE A 55 17.63 4.20 -0.95
CA ILE A 55 18.13 5.57 -1.19
C ILE A 55 17.41 6.29 -2.33
N ARG A 56 16.32 5.71 -2.86
CA ARG A 56 15.53 6.21 -3.99
C ARG A 56 16.29 6.32 -5.32
N GLN A 57 17.27 5.43 -5.50
CA GLN A 57 17.98 5.20 -6.77
C GLN A 57 17.68 3.77 -7.21
N MET A 58 16.85 3.61 -8.25
CA MET A 58 16.26 2.32 -8.62
C MET A 58 17.29 1.22 -8.83
N GLU A 59 18.43 1.51 -9.46
CA GLU A 59 19.51 0.56 -9.73
C GLU A 59 20.16 0.05 -8.44
N THR A 60 20.46 0.96 -7.53
CA THR A 60 21.05 0.65 -6.21
C THR A 60 20.03 -0.06 -5.34
N ASP A 61 18.80 0.45 -5.28
CA ASP A 61 17.70 -0.13 -4.50
C ASP A 61 17.40 -1.56 -4.96
N ALA A 62 17.38 -1.83 -6.28
CA ALA A 62 17.19 -3.18 -6.82
C ALA A 62 18.31 -4.14 -6.43
N THR A 63 19.57 -3.66 -6.41
CA THR A 63 20.71 -4.48 -6.02
C THR A 63 20.65 -4.82 -4.54
N THR A 64 20.38 -3.82 -3.70
CA THR A 64 20.28 -3.99 -2.26
C THR A 64 19.11 -4.92 -1.89
N LEU A 65 17.93 -4.69 -2.48
CA LEU A 65 16.75 -5.51 -2.22
C LEU A 65 16.96 -6.98 -2.65
N ALA A 66 17.54 -7.20 -3.84
CA ALA A 66 17.84 -8.56 -4.31
C ALA A 66 18.78 -9.30 -3.36
N GLY A 67 19.80 -8.61 -2.81
CA GLY A 67 20.71 -9.17 -1.81
C GLY A 67 20.00 -9.51 -0.49
N ILE A 68 19.16 -8.62 0.02
CA ILE A 68 18.35 -8.85 1.23
C ILE A 68 17.44 -10.07 1.04
N VAL A 69 16.69 -10.12 -0.07
CA VAL A 69 15.79 -11.23 -0.38
C VAL A 69 16.55 -12.55 -0.50
N ALA A 70 17.69 -12.57 -1.20
CA ALA A 70 18.50 -13.78 -1.33
C ALA A 70 18.98 -14.28 0.05
N ASN A 71 19.44 -13.40 0.93
CA ASN A 71 19.86 -13.77 2.27
C ASN A 71 18.72 -14.39 3.09
N LEU A 72 17.52 -13.80 3.04
CA LEU A 72 16.33 -14.33 3.72
C LEU A 72 15.86 -15.68 3.12
N CYS A 73 16.18 -15.95 1.86
CA CYS A 73 15.95 -17.22 1.19
C CYS A 73 17.10 -18.24 1.40
N GLY A 74 17.99 -18.03 2.37
CA GLY A 74 19.11 -18.95 2.67
C GLY A 74 20.26 -18.87 1.66
N GLY A 75 20.51 -17.70 1.08
CA GLY A 75 21.56 -17.46 0.06
C GLY A 75 21.16 -17.89 -1.36
N VAL A 76 19.90 -18.24 -1.57
CA VAL A 76 19.38 -18.68 -2.89
C VAL A 76 18.37 -17.67 -3.41
N ALA A 77 18.46 -17.34 -4.69
CA ALA A 77 17.46 -16.50 -5.32
C ALA A 77 16.08 -17.20 -5.35
N PRO A 78 14.97 -16.49 -5.02
CA PRO A 78 13.64 -17.07 -5.10
C PRO A 78 13.25 -17.38 -6.55
N ALA A 79 12.48 -18.46 -6.76
CA ALA A 79 11.95 -18.82 -8.07
C ALA A 79 10.91 -17.82 -8.59
N ALA A 80 10.23 -17.12 -7.66
CA ALA A 80 9.38 -15.97 -7.98
C ALA A 80 9.46 -14.94 -6.86
N LEU A 81 9.49 -13.66 -7.27
CA LEU A 81 9.51 -12.48 -6.41
C LEU A 81 8.41 -11.53 -6.84
N ALA A 82 7.54 -11.14 -5.93
CA ALA A 82 6.62 -10.03 -6.17
C ALA A 82 6.87 -8.90 -5.17
N VAL A 83 6.82 -7.67 -5.65
CA VAL A 83 7.15 -6.48 -4.88
C VAL A 83 6.04 -5.45 -5.06
N GLY A 84 5.39 -5.04 -3.98
CA GLY A 84 4.63 -3.79 -3.92
C GLY A 84 5.56 -2.67 -3.52
N ALA A 85 5.63 -1.61 -4.32
CA ALA A 85 6.63 -0.57 -4.13
C ALA A 85 6.01 0.82 -4.03
N HIS A 86 5.99 1.39 -2.84
CA HIS A 86 5.70 2.81 -2.64
C HIS A 86 6.61 3.69 -3.53
N GLY A 87 6.01 4.67 -4.21
CA GLY A 87 6.73 5.54 -5.15
C GLY A 87 7.02 4.89 -6.52
N CYS A 88 6.40 3.74 -6.83
CA CYS A 88 6.20 3.23 -8.18
C CYS A 88 4.74 3.53 -8.59
N ASP A 89 4.46 4.79 -8.92
CA ASP A 89 3.10 5.30 -9.09
C ASP A 89 2.63 5.27 -10.55
N THR A 90 3.51 4.79 -11.45
CA THR A 90 3.19 4.56 -12.87
C THR A 90 3.60 3.15 -13.31
N GLY A 91 2.89 2.61 -14.31
CA GLY A 91 3.23 1.31 -14.90
C GLY A 91 4.68 1.26 -15.44
N GLU A 92 5.18 2.37 -15.97
CA GLU A 92 6.57 2.48 -16.47
C GLU A 92 7.59 2.32 -15.33
N GLN A 93 7.37 2.98 -14.20
CA GLN A 93 8.23 2.86 -13.01
C GLN A 93 8.23 1.43 -12.48
N CYS A 94 7.04 0.79 -12.39
CA CYS A 94 6.93 -0.60 -11.99
C CYS A 94 7.71 -1.53 -12.94
N LEU A 95 7.53 -1.39 -14.25
CA LEU A 95 8.23 -2.21 -15.25
C LEU A 95 9.76 -1.99 -15.21
N ARG A 96 10.22 -0.75 -15.02
CA ARG A 96 11.65 -0.45 -14.90
C ARG A 96 12.25 -1.12 -13.66
N PHE A 97 11.60 -0.99 -12.49
CA PHE A 97 12.08 -1.61 -11.26
C PHE A 97 12.03 -3.15 -11.34
N GLN A 98 10.99 -3.69 -11.97
CA GLN A 98 10.85 -5.12 -12.25
C GLN A 98 12.02 -5.66 -13.12
N ALA A 99 12.37 -4.98 -14.21
CA ALA A 99 13.46 -5.38 -15.08
C ALA A 99 14.81 -5.37 -14.34
N LEU A 100 15.04 -4.38 -13.49
CA LEU A 100 16.24 -4.28 -12.65
C LEU A 100 16.32 -5.42 -11.63
N LEU A 101 15.23 -5.79 -10.99
CA LEU A 101 15.18 -6.92 -10.06
C LEU A 101 15.34 -8.26 -10.78
N ALA A 102 14.66 -8.45 -11.92
CA ALA A 102 14.73 -9.67 -12.69
C ALA A 102 16.15 -10.00 -13.16
N SER A 103 16.92 -8.97 -13.58
CA SER A 103 18.32 -9.13 -13.97
C SER A 103 19.25 -9.56 -12.82
N ARG A 104 18.83 -9.40 -11.56
CA ARG A 104 19.61 -9.73 -10.36
C ARG A 104 19.17 -11.02 -9.67
N THR A 105 17.89 -11.38 -9.80
CA THR A 105 17.35 -12.57 -9.13
C THR A 105 17.28 -13.81 -10.03
N GLY A 106 17.18 -13.63 -11.35
CA GLY A 106 17.08 -14.75 -12.31
C GLY A 106 15.78 -15.55 -12.25
N GLY A 107 14.86 -15.22 -11.30
CA GLY A 107 13.53 -15.79 -11.18
C GLY A 107 12.46 -14.95 -11.89
N ALA A 108 11.20 -15.39 -11.80
CA ALA A 108 10.07 -14.58 -12.22
C ALA A 108 9.91 -13.39 -11.26
N VAL A 109 9.81 -12.18 -11.80
CA VAL A 109 9.62 -10.96 -10.98
C VAL A 109 8.38 -10.20 -11.44
N GLN A 110 7.60 -9.72 -10.48
CA GLN A 110 6.54 -8.75 -10.71
C GLN A 110 6.69 -7.58 -9.72
N VAL A 111 6.63 -6.37 -10.23
CA VAL A 111 6.56 -5.17 -9.41
C VAL A 111 5.24 -4.46 -9.68
N VAL A 112 4.57 -4.08 -8.61
CA VAL A 112 3.30 -3.33 -8.61
C VAL A 112 3.42 -2.13 -7.66
N ASN A 113 2.47 -1.21 -7.69
CA ASN A 113 2.36 -0.22 -6.63
C ASN A 113 1.99 -0.89 -5.29
N ASP A 114 2.43 -0.34 -4.15
CA ASP A 114 2.14 -0.91 -2.83
C ASP A 114 0.64 -1.04 -2.54
N ALA A 115 -0.17 -0.09 -3.00
CA ALA A 115 -1.64 -0.16 -2.87
C ALA A 115 -2.28 -1.31 -3.67
N GLU A 116 -1.64 -1.80 -4.74
CA GLU A 116 -2.12 -2.97 -5.48
C GLU A 116 -2.00 -4.28 -4.68
N LEU A 117 -1.25 -4.29 -3.58
CA LEU A 117 -1.16 -5.46 -2.70
C LEU A 117 -2.43 -5.68 -1.87
N MET A 118 -3.28 -4.66 -1.69
CA MET A 118 -4.46 -4.72 -0.84
C MET A 118 -5.43 -5.82 -1.30
N VAL A 119 -5.75 -5.85 -2.58
CA VAL A 119 -6.72 -6.79 -3.16
C VAL A 119 -6.24 -8.25 -3.06
N PRO A 120 -5.02 -8.62 -3.49
CA PRO A 120 -4.51 -9.98 -3.34
C PRO A 120 -4.25 -10.37 -1.87
N ALA A 121 -3.94 -9.42 -0.97
CA ALA A 121 -3.83 -9.70 0.47
C ALA A 121 -5.19 -10.07 1.09
N ALA A 122 -6.28 -9.50 0.59
CA ALA A 122 -7.64 -9.87 0.96
C ALA A 122 -8.13 -11.18 0.30
N GLY A 123 -7.29 -11.86 -0.51
CA GLY A 123 -7.60 -13.12 -1.17
C GLY A 123 -8.30 -13.01 -2.52
N TYR A 124 -8.40 -11.81 -3.08
CA TYR A 124 -9.06 -11.57 -4.37
C TYR A 124 -8.07 -11.38 -5.52
N ILE A 125 -8.60 -11.38 -6.74
CA ILE A 125 -7.78 -11.24 -7.96
C ILE A 125 -7.91 -9.84 -8.54
N ASP A 126 -9.10 -9.25 -8.44
CA ASP A 126 -9.48 -7.99 -9.06
C ASP A 126 -10.24 -7.11 -8.08
N GLY A 127 -10.12 -5.81 -8.24
CA GLY A 127 -10.74 -4.82 -7.38
C GLY A 127 -9.91 -3.54 -7.28
N ILE A 128 -10.33 -2.64 -6.41
CA ILE A 128 -9.67 -1.35 -6.15
C ILE A 128 -9.03 -1.39 -4.77
N GLY A 129 -7.73 -1.14 -4.70
CA GLY A 129 -6.99 -0.95 -3.44
C GLY A 129 -7.00 0.52 -3.04
N VAL A 130 -7.30 0.81 -1.78
CA VAL A 130 -7.26 2.17 -1.21
C VAL A 130 -6.36 2.18 0.00
N VAL A 131 -5.36 3.04 0.01
CA VAL A 131 -4.47 3.24 1.16
C VAL A 131 -4.74 4.60 1.79
N SER A 132 -4.87 4.62 3.12
CA SER A 132 -4.89 5.81 3.94
C SER A 132 -3.95 5.64 5.15
N GLY A 133 -2.85 6.37 5.12
CA GLY A 133 -1.78 6.35 6.12
C GLY A 133 -1.08 7.70 6.22
N THR A 134 0.24 7.74 6.00
CA THR A 134 1.02 8.99 5.87
C THR A 134 0.68 9.77 4.59
N GLY A 135 0.19 9.07 3.57
CA GLY A 135 -0.42 9.61 2.35
C GLY A 135 -1.69 8.83 2.03
N SER A 136 -2.37 9.15 0.92
CA SER A 136 -3.49 8.36 0.41
C SER A 136 -3.48 8.23 -1.10
N ILE A 137 -3.88 7.03 -1.56
CA ILE A 137 -3.95 6.69 -2.98
C ILE A 137 -5.00 5.59 -3.19
N ALA A 138 -5.67 5.62 -4.32
CA ALA A 138 -6.46 4.49 -4.82
C ALA A 138 -5.80 3.95 -6.09
N VAL A 139 -5.69 2.61 -6.21
CA VAL A 139 -5.07 1.94 -7.35
C VAL A 139 -5.93 0.75 -7.80
N ALA A 140 -6.01 0.55 -9.11
CA ALA A 140 -6.70 -0.57 -9.74
C ALA A 140 -6.01 -0.95 -11.05
N ARG A 141 -6.47 -2.04 -11.67
CA ARG A 141 -6.16 -2.35 -13.07
C ARG A 141 -7.42 -2.43 -13.90
N THR A 142 -7.32 -1.97 -15.14
CA THR A 142 -8.35 -2.21 -16.16
C THR A 142 -8.34 -3.68 -16.60
N ALA A 143 -9.38 -4.12 -17.29
CA ALA A 143 -9.48 -5.49 -17.79
C ALA A 143 -8.32 -5.90 -18.74
N ASP A 144 -7.71 -4.95 -19.44
CA ASP A 144 -6.51 -5.13 -20.27
C ASP A 144 -5.18 -5.03 -19.47
N GLY A 145 -5.27 -4.93 -18.13
CA GLY A 145 -4.12 -4.93 -17.23
C GLY A 145 -3.41 -3.59 -17.05
N LYS A 146 -3.93 -2.50 -17.61
CA LYS A 146 -3.36 -1.16 -17.43
C LYS A 146 -3.58 -0.67 -16.01
N MET A 147 -2.51 -0.22 -15.36
CA MET A 147 -2.56 0.39 -14.03
C MET A 147 -3.31 1.73 -14.08
N LEU A 148 -4.23 1.91 -13.16
CA LEU A 148 -4.91 3.16 -12.85
C LEU A 148 -4.55 3.58 -11.44
N ALA A 149 -4.25 4.86 -11.24
CA ALA A 149 -4.04 5.46 -9.93
C ALA A 149 -4.79 6.79 -9.82
N ALA A 150 -5.29 7.09 -8.63
CA ALA A 150 -5.89 8.38 -8.26
C ALA A 150 -5.42 8.76 -6.84
N GLY A 151 -5.09 10.03 -6.60
CA GLY A 151 -4.42 10.48 -5.38
C GLY A 151 -2.90 10.32 -5.45
N GLY A 152 -2.22 10.30 -4.29
CA GLY A 152 -0.77 10.16 -4.23
C GLY A 152 0.01 11.42 -4.62
N TRP A 153 -0.63 12.59 -4.63
CA TRP A 153 0.00 13.88 -4.99
C TRP A 153 0.72 14.56 -3.83
N GLY A 154 0.74 13.91 -2.67
CA GLY A 154 1.28 14.47 -1.45
C GLY A 154 0.27 15.33 -0.68
N TRP A 155 0.45 15.39 0.63
CA TRP A 155 -0.50 15.98 1.58
C TRP A 155 -0.76 17.50 1.40
N ILE A 156 0.11 18.21 0.69
CA ILE A 156 -0.10 19.63 0.38
C ILE A 156 -1.19 19.80 -0.68
N LEU A 157 -1.19 18.96 -1.71
CA LEU A 157 -2.08 19.06 -2.86
C LEU A 157 -3.27 18.11 -2.82
N GLY A 158 -3.17 17.04 -2.01
CA GLY A 158 -4.15 15.96 -1.96
C GLY A 158 -4.00 15.12 -0.69
N ASP A 159 -3.88 13.82 -0.87
CA ASP A 159 -3.80 12.79 0.17
C ASP A 159 -5.00 12.85 1.14
N GLU A 160 -6.21 13.06 0.61
CA GLU A 160 -7.46 13.15 1.38
C GLU A 160 -7.60 11.95 2.31
N GLY A 161 -8.00 12.21 3.57
CA GLY A 161 -8.15 11.16 4.57
C GLY A 161 -6.84 10.60 5.13
N SER A 162 -5.65 11.04 4.66
CA SER A 162 -4.37 10.70 5.31
C SER A 162 -4.15 11.47 6.61
N ALA A 163 -3.26 10.98 7.48
CA ALA A 163 -2.98 11.63 8.76
C ALA A 163 -2.63 13.13 8.62
N PRO A 164 -1.63 13.53 7.79
CA PRO A 164 -1.28 14.93 7.67
C PRO A 164 -2.38 15.76 6.98
N ALA A 165 -3.14 15.19 6.05
CA ALA A 165 -4.23 15.91 5.40
C ALA A 165 -5.40 16.18 6.37
N LEU A 166 -5.75 15.21 7.23
CA LEU A 166 -6.74 15.42 8.28
C LEU A 166 -6.33 16.55 9.22
N VAL A 167 -5.06 16.64 9.61
CA VAL A 167 -4.54 17.74 10.43
C VAL A 167 -4.58 19.06 9.67
N ARG A 168 -4.24 19.07 8.38
CA ARG A 168 -4.34 20.27 7.52
C ARG A 168 -5.77 20.79 7.47
N GLU A 169 -6.74 19.92 7.23
CA GLU A 169 -8.15 20.32 7.16
C GLU A 169 -8.69 20.72 8.54
N ALA A 170 -8.23 20.05 9.62
CA ALA A 170 -8.55 20.45 10.98
C ALA A 170 -8.03 21.87 11.29
N ALA A 171 -6.79 22.17 10.96
CA ALA A 171 -6.22 23.52 11.16
C ALA A 171 -6.97 24.59 10.35
N LYS A 172 -7.36 24.28 9.11
CA LYS A 172 -8.21 25.17 8.29
C LYS A 172 -9.58 25.39 8.92
N ALA A 173 -10.21 24.33 9.45
CA ALA A 173 -11.50 24.40 10.12
C ALA A 173 -11.43 25.23 11.41
N ILE A 174 -10.38 25.04 12.22
CA ILE A 174 -10.11 25.83 13.43
C ILE A 174 -9.96 27.31 13.07
N ARG A 175 -9.04 27.64 12.14
CA ARG A 175 -8.84 29.01 11.69
C ARG A 175 -10.17 29.67 11.30
N HIS A 176 -10.98 28.99 10.50
CA HIS A 176 -12.25 29.51 10.04
C HIS A 176 -13.27 29.72 11.18
N SER A 177 -13.24 28.88 12.22
CA SER A 177 -14.04 29.03 13.43
C SER A 177 -13.61 30.26 14.25
N LEU A 178 -12.29 30.42 14.45
CA LEU A 178 -11.71 31.54 15.17
C LEU A 178 -11.98 32.87 14.45
N ASP A 179 -11.87 32.93 13.13
CA ASP A 179 -12.20 34.11 12.32
C ASP A 179 -13.67 34.56 12.48
N ARG A 180 -14.56 33.66 12.95
CA ARG A 180 -15.96 33.94 13.29
C ARG A 180 -16.19 34.25 14.76
N GLY A 181 -15.15 34.28 15.57
CA GLY A 181 -15.25 34.48 17.02
C GLY A 181 -15.79 33.23 17.76
N GLN A 182 -15.65 32.02 17.18
CA GLN A 182 -16.10 30.77 17.76
C GLN A 182 -14.88 29.96 18.20
N ASP A 183 -14.61 29.92 19.50
CA ASP A 183 -13.40 29.31 20.09
C ASP A 183 -13.68 28.10 20.99
N GLY A 184 -14.94 27.72 21.19
CA GLY A 184 -15.37 26.70 22.14
C GLY A 184 -15.38 25.24 21.61
N ASP A 185 -14.99 25.00 20.35
CA ASP A 185 -15.01 23.62 19.80
C ASP A 185 -13.86 22.77 20.37
N PRO A 186 -14.10 21.54 20.82
CA PRO A 186 -13.09 20.65 21.41
C PRO A 186 -11.84 20.43 20.54
N LEU A 187 -11.96 20.48 19.21
CA LEU A 187 -10.84 20.33 18.29
C LEU A 187 -9.79 21.43 18.48
N ILE A 188 -10.22 22.66 18.81
CA ILE A 188 -9.32 23.79 19.02
C ILE A 188 -8.39 23.48 20.20
N ALA A 189 -8.96 23.18 21.38
CA ALA A 189 -8.18 22.86 22.56
C ALA A 189 -7.34 21.58 22.37
N GLY A 190 -7.87 20.58 21.66
CA GLY A 190 -7.17 19.32 21.36
C GLY A 190 -5.90 19.55 20.54
N LEU A 191 -6.02 20.23 19.41
CA LEU A 191 -4.87 20.48 18.52
C LEU A 191 -3.86 21.43 19.13
N MET A 192 -4.31 22.49 19.84
CA MET A 192 -3.42 23.43 20.54
C MET A 192 -2.58 22.72 21.62
N ARG A 193 -3.16 21.75 22.34
CA ARG A 193 -2.44 20.93 23.32
C ARG A 193 -1.33 20.10 22.67
N GLU A 194 -1.59 19.47 21.54
CA GLU A 194 -0.58 18.72 20.78
C GLU A 194 0.56 19.64 20.28
N LEU A 195 0.25 20.89 19.98
CA LEU A 195 1.22 21.89 19.58
C LEU A 195 1.96 22.53 20.76
N GLY A 196 1.62 22.15 22.01
CA GLY A 196 2.29 22.61 23.23
C GLY A 196 1.97 24.05 23.64
N THR A 197 0.79 24.56 23.28
CA THR A 197 0.35 25.94 23.61
C THR A 197 -1.16 26.01 23.84
N ASP A 198 -1.60 27.03 24.59
CA ASP A 198 -3.01 27.42 24.72
C ASP A 198 -3.33 28.71 23.92
N ASP A 199 -2.32 29.36 23.37
CA ASP A 199 -2.45 30.56 22.57
C ASP A 199 -2.83 30.24 21.12
N GLN A 200 -4.12 30.36 20.82
CA GLN A 200 -4.70 30.05 19.51
C GLN A 200 -4.11 30.88 18.36
N THR A 201 -3.55 32.08 18.67
CA THR A 201 -2.90 32.92 17.65
C THR A 201 -1.63 32.31 17.07
N LYS A 202 -1.03 31.37 17.81
CA LYS A 202 0.19 30.66 17.39
C LYS A 202 -0.06 29.48 16.42
N LEU A 203 -1.31 29.06 16.19
CA LEU A 203 -1.65 27.92 15.36
C LEU A 203 -0.90 27.92 14.01
N GLY A 204 -0.99 29.01 13.28
CA GLY A 204 -0.37 29.12 11.96
C GLY A 204 1.16 29.11 12.02
N ILE A 205 1.76 29.80 13.00
CA ILE A 205 3.22 29.87 13.15
C ILE A 205 3.78 28.49 13.47
N LEU A 206 3.21 27.80 14.48
CA LEU A 206 3.69 26.48 14.92
C LEU A 206 3.56 25.42 13.82
N LEU A 207 2.45 25.43 13.08
CA LEU A 207 2.28 24.50 11.97
C LEU A 207 3.22 24.81 10.79
N ASN A 208 3.50 26.08 10.49
CA ASN A 208 4.46 26.46 9.45
C ASN A 208 5.91 26.10 9.81
N GLU A 209 6.26 26.12 11.08
CA GLU A 209 7.57 25.67 11.58
C GLU A 209 7.71 24.15 11.55
N THR A 210 6.59 23.43 11.60
CA THR A 210 6.52 21.97 11.55
C THR A 210 6.73 21.48 10.12
N ARG A 211 7.85 20.82 9.85
CA ARG A 211 8.19 20.37 8.49
C ARG A 211 7.90 18.89 8.27
N GLY A 212 7.23 18.60 7.15
CA GLY A 212 7.05 17.25 6.61
C GLY A 212 5.77 16.55 7.07
N ALA A 213 5.24 15.73 6.18
CA ALA A 213 3.99 14.98 6.36
C ALA A 213 4.00 14.11 7.62
N ALA A 214 5.10 13.42 7.90
CA ALA A 214 5.21 12.53 9.05
C ALA A 214 5.05 13.26 10.39
N VAL A 215 5.54 14.50 10.49
CA VAL A 215 5.42 15.29 11.72
C VAL A 215 4.00 15.81 11.89
N TRP A 216 3.40 16.34 10.82
CA TRP A 216 1.98 16.73 10.83
C TRP A 216 1.07 15.56 11.19
N GLY A 217 1.32 14.38 10.61
CA GLY A 217 0.53 13.18 10.87
C GLY A 217 0.49 12.75 12.34
N ARG A 218 1.47 13.14 13.17
CA ARG A 218 1.48 12.82 14.61
C ARG A 218 0.31 13.49 15.36
N TYR A 219 -0.19 14.61 14.86
CA TYR A 219 -1.29 15.34 15.46
C TYR A 219 -2.68 14.80 15.06
N ALA A 220 -2.74 13.79 14.17
CA ALA A 220 -4.02 13.28 13.65
C ALA A 220 -4.92 12.68 14.75
N ASN A 221 -4.35 12.09 15.80
CA ASN A 221 -5.13 11.56 16.92
C ASN A 221 -5.96 12.65 17.61
N ALA A 222 -5.45 13.90 17.71
CA ALA A 222 -6.23 15.01 18.28
C ALA A 222 -7.54 15.27 17.52
N VAL A 223 -7.58 14.98 16.20
CA VAL A 223 -8.80 15.14 15.41
C VAL A 223 -9.82 14.08 15.80
N PHE A 224 -9.40 12.82 15.93
CA PHE A 224 -10.29 11.73 16.31
C PHE A 224 -10.75 11.83 17.76
N ASP A 225 -9.86 12.17 18.68
CA ASP A 225 -10.20 12.39 20.11
C ASP A 225 -11.19 13.54 20.27
N ALA A 226 -11.01 14.63 19.52
CA ALA A 226 -11.96 15.74 19.53
C ALA A 226 -13.33 15.31 18.95
N ALA A 227 -13.38 14.48 17.93
CA ALA A 227 -14.63 13.95 17.39
C ALA A 227 -15.37 13.08 18.41
N ILE A 228 -14.63 12.23 19.15
CA ILE A 228 -15.18 11.44 20.27
C ILE A 228 -15.71 12.36 21.37
N ALA A 229 -15.06 13.49 21.62
CA ALA A 229 -15.52 14.52 22.57
C ALA A 229 -16.68 15.39 22.05
N GLY A 230 -17.21 15.10 20.85
CA GLY A 230 -18.38 15.78 20.27
C GLY A 230 -18.03 17.04 19.45
N SER A 231 -16.78 17.22 19.02
CA SER A 231 -16.39 18.32 18.13
C SER A 231 -17.11 18.24 16.79
N ALA A 232 -17.91 19.24 16.47
CA ALA A 232 -18.55 19.34 15.15
C ALA A 232 -17.55 19.58 14.02
N LEU A 233 -16.46 20.31 14.30
CA LEU A 233 -15.38 20.55 13.35
C LEU A 233 -14.65 19.25 13.00
N ALA A 234 -14.28 18.46 14.01
CA ALA A 234 -13.56 17.22 13.82
C ALA A 234 -14.39 16.15 13.08
N ILE A 235 -15.68 16.01 13.47
CA ILE A 235 -16.61 15.09 12.79
C ILE A 235 -16.72 15.45 11.30
N ARG A 236 -16.85 16.73 10.97
CA ARG A 236 -16.90 17.19 9.58
C ARG A 236 -15.58 16.88 8.84
N VAL A 237 -14.43 17.16 9.43
CA VAL A 237 -13.11 16.88 8.82
C VAL A 237 -12.95 15.39 8.52
N ILE A 238 -13.36 14.51 9.43
CA ILE A 238 -13.31 13.06 9.23
C ILE A 238 -14.27 12.63 8.12
N SER A 239 -15.50 13.17 8.11
CA SER A 239 -16.49 12.88 7.07
C SER A 239 -16.01 13.32 5.69
N GLU A 240 -15.45 14.53 5.57
CA GLU A 240 -14.85 15.05 4.33
C GLU A 240 -13.63 14.21 3.90
N GLY A 241 -12.81 13.74 4.86
CA GLY A 241 -11.69 12.83 4.60
C GLY A 241 -12.15 11.49 4.00
N GLY A 242 -13.20 10.89 4.58
CA GLY A 242 -13.81 9.67 4.06
C GLY A 242 -14.42 9.86 2.66
N ALA A 243 -15.10 11.00 2.44
CA ALA A 243 -15.65 11.36 1.13
C ALA A 243 -14.55 11.58 0.09
N GLY A 244 -13.42 12.20 0.48
CA GLY A 244 -12.26 12.37 -0.40
C GLY A 244 -11.66 11.03 -0.83
N LEU A 245 -11.53 10.07 0.08
CA LEU A 245 -11.09 8.71 -0.27
C LEU A 245 -12.06 8.03 -1.25
N ALA A 246 -13.38 8.18 -1.07
CA ALA A 246 -14.38 7.63 -1.98
C ALA A 246 -14.33 8.29 -3.37
N ALA A 247 -14.04 9.60 -3.42
CA ALA A 247 -13.87 10.32 -4.69
C ALA A 247 -12.66 9.78 -5.50
N LEU A 248 -11.57 9.34 -4.84
CA LEU A 248 -10.47 8.67 -5.53
C LEU A 248 -10.93 7.36 -6.20
N VAL A 249 -11.80 6.59 -5.52
CA VAL A 249 -12.38 5.36 -6.08
C VAL A 249 -13.29 5.69 -7.27
N GLU A 250 -14.14 6.71 -7.15
CA GLU A 250 -15.02 7.19 -8.24
C GLU A 250 -14.23 7.50 -9.51
N LEU A 251 -13.13 8.25 -9.38
CA LEU A 251 -12.23 8.56 -10.50
C LEU A 251 -11.65 7.32 -11.18
N LEU A 252 -11.38 6.24 -10.43
CA LEU A 252 -10.91 4.99 -11.02
C LEU A 252 -12.04 4.23 -11.73
N ILE A 253 -13.25 4.22 -11.17
CA ILE A 253 -14.43 3.62 -11.78
C ILE A 253 -14.73 4.29 -13.12
N GLU A 254 -14.73 5.63 -13.17
CA GLU A 254 -14.93 6.41 -14.41
C GLU A 254 -13.89 6.08 -15.49
N ARG A 255 -12.68 5.66 -15.07
CA ARG A 255 -11.57 5.28 -15.95
C ARG A 255 -11.54 3.77 -16.26
N GLY A 256 -12.57 3.01 -15.88
CA GLY A 256 -12.78 1.62 -16.24
C GLY A 256 -12.27 0.59 -15.22
N ALA A 257 -12.02 0.99 -13.96
CA ALA A 257 -11.75 0.04 -12.88
C ALA A 257 -13.02 -0.75 -12.53
N ASN A 258 -12.86 -2.02 -12.15
CA ASN A 258 -13.95 -2.86 -11.70
C ASN A 258 -14.42 -2.42 -10.29
N PRO A 259 -15.65 -1.93 -10.12
CA PRO A 259 -16.13 -1.43 -8.83
C PRO A 259 -16.59 -2.53 -7.87
N ALA A 260 -16.64 -3.80 -8.28
CA ALA A 260 -17.27 -4.88 -7.50
C ALA A 260 -16.67 -5.00 -6.08
N LEU A 261 -15.35 -4.75 -5.95
CA LEU A 261 -14.63 -4.87 -4.68
C LEU A 261 -13.71 -3.66 -4.47
N VAL A 262 -13.78 -3.08 -3.27
CA VAL A 262 -12.86 -2.06 -2.78
C VAL A 262 -12.23 -2.54 -1.49
N VAL A 263 -10.91 -2.62 -1.44
CA VAL A 263 -10.15 -3.03 -0.25
C VAL A 263 -9.40 -1.82 0.29
N ALA A 264 -9.79 -1.36 1.47
CA ALA A 264 -9.15 -0.25 2.17
C ALA A 264 -8.14 -0.76 3.19
N GLY A 265 -7.02 -0.05 3.32
CA GLY A 265 -5.98 -0.35 4.31
C GLY A 265 -5.07 0.84 4.56
N GLY A 266 -4.03 0.64 5.38
CA GLY A 266 -3.11 1.70 5.79
C GLY A 266 -3.36 2.16 7.23
N GLY A 267 -2.32 2.74 7.85
CA GLY A 267 -2.29 2.96 9.30
C GLY A 267 -3.41 3.82 9.84
N VAL A 268 -3.93 4.79 9.07
CA VAL A 268 -5.00 5.67 9.56
C VAL A 268 -6.36 4.97 9.48
N ILE A 269 -6.76 4.49 8.31
CA ILE A 269 -8.10 3.93 8.13
C ILE A 269 -8.28 2.61 8.90
N SER A 270 -7.19 1.88 9.16
CA SER A 270 -7.22 0.64 9.93
C SER A 270 -7.37 0.87 11.43
N GLU A 271 -6.77 1.96 11.94
CA GLU A 271 -6.77 2.30 13.38
C GLU A 271 -7.94 3.22 13.77
N GLN A 272 -8.57 3.88 12.79
CA GLN A 272 -9.58 4.90 13.03
C GLN A 272 -10.96 4.51 12.46
N PRO A 273 -11.81 3.83 13.26
CA PRO A 273 -13.13 3.35 12.81
C PRO A 273 -14.04 4.47 12.27
N MET A 274 -13.93 5.70 12.80
CA MET A 274 -14.72 6.82 12.32
C MET A 274 -14.41 7.18 10.88
N LEU A 275 -13.13 7.13 10.46
CA LEU A 275 -12.75 7.36 9.07
C LEU A 275 -13.22 6.24 8.16
N MET A 276 -13.10 4.99 8.61
CA MET A 276 -13.62 3.83 7.85
C MET A 276 -15.14 3.92 7.67
N THR A 277 -15.88 4.30 8.72
CA THR A 277 -17.34 4.51 8.63
C THR A 277 -17.66 5.61 7.62
N ALA A 278 -17.00 6.77 7.71
CA ALA A 278 -17.20 7.88 6.78
C ALA A 278 -16.88 7.48 5.33
N PHE A 279 -15.84 6.68 5.12
CA PHE A 279 -15.51 6.13 3.80
C PHE A 279 -16.60 5.19 3.27
N VAL A 280 -17.09 4.25 4.08
CA VAL A 280 -18.17 3.33 3.69
C VAL A 280 -19.46 4.08 3.35
N GLU A 281 -19.83 5.07 4.15
CA GLU A 281 -21.01 5.92 3.90
C GLU A 281 -20.88 6.73 2.59
N ALA A 282 -19.69 7.21 2.27
CA ALA A 282 -19.42 7.88 1.01
C ALA A 282 -19.43 6.90 -0.16
N MET A 283 -18.84 5.73 -0.02
CA MET A 283 -18.89 4.66 -1.04
C MET A 283 -20.29 4.19 -1.35
N ALA A 284 -21.19 4.16 -0.37
CA ALA A 284 -22.60 3.83 -0.60
C ALA A 284 -23.32 4.82 -1.54
N LYS A 285 -22.79 6.04 -1.68
CA LYS A 285 -23.29 7.06 -2.62
C LYS A 285 -22.60 6.96 -3.99
N VAL A 286 -21.29 6.70 -4.00
CA VAL A 286 -20.47 6.60 -5.22
C VAL A 286 -20.77 5.31 -5.99
N SER A 287 -20.77 4.19 -5.31
CA SER A 287 -21.02 2.87 -5.90
C SER A 287 -21.72 1.95 -4.91
N PRO A 288 -23.06 2.01 -4.82
CA PRO A 288 -23.86 1.28 -3.83
C PRO A 288 -23.71 -0.25 -3.90
N SER A 289 -23.31 -0.78 -5.05
CA SER A 289 -23.10 -2.23 -5.26
C SER A 289 -21.70 -2.71 -4.92
N SER A 290 -20.76 -1.82 -4.61
CA SER A 290 -19.40 -2.20 -4.24
C SER A 290 -19.35 -2.86 -2.88
N GLN A 291 -18.68 -4.00 -2.79
CA GLN A 291 -18.27 -4.55 -1.51
C GLN A 291 -17.05 -3.77 -1.01
N VAL A 292 -17.15 -3.16 0.17
CA VAL A 292 -16.03 -2.45 0.81
C VAL A 292 -15.49 -3.29 1.96
N LEU A 293 -14.20 -3.62 1.92
CA LEU A 293 -13.50 -4.41 2.93
C LEU A 293 -12.38 -3.60 3.57
N LEU A 294 -12.24 -3.70 4.88
CA LEU A 294 -11.05 -3.25 5.59
C LEU A 294 -10.04 -4.40 5.65
N LEU A 295 -8.86 -4.20 5.06
CA LEU A 295 -7.79 -5.19 5.11
C LEU A 295 -7.27 -5.33 6.55
N ARG A 296 -7.33 -6.55 7.06
CA ARG A 296 -6.82 -6.92 8.40
C ARG A 296 -5.44 -7.58 8.32
N GLU A 297 -5.18 -8.23 7.20
CA GLU A 297 -3.95 -8.95 6.94
C GLU A 297 -2.83 -8.00 6.50
N PRO A 298 -1.56 -8.32 6.76
CA PRO A 298 -0.44 -7.53 6.26
C PRO A 298 -0.40 -7.52 4.72
N PRO A 299 -0.20 -6.36 4.07
CA PRO A 299 -0.16 -6.25 2.60
C PRO A 299 0.88 -7.16 1.94
N VAL A 300 1.98 -7.48 2.62
CA VAL A 300 3.01 -8.42 2.13
C VAL A 300 2.44 -9.79 1.74
N LEU A 301 1.33 -10.23 2.35
CA LEU A 301 0.64 -11.46 1.94
C LEU A 301 0.08 -11.34 0.52
N GLY A 302 -0.31 -10.15 0.09
CA GLY A 302 -0.66 -9.87 -1.30
C GLY A 302 0.52 -10.07 -2.24
N ALA A 303 1.71 -9.62 -1.86
CA ALA A 303 2.92 -9.87 -2.63
C ALA A 303 3.24 -11.38 -2.69
N VAL A 304 3.11 -12.12 -1.58
CA VAL A 304 3.27 -13.59 -1.59
C VAL A 304 2.25 -14.27 -2.52
N ALA A 305 0.99 -13.81 -2.50
CA ALA A 305 -0.04 -14.32 -3.40
C ALA A 305 0.28 -14.06 -4.89
N LEU A 306 0.79 -12.87 -5.21
CA LEU A 306 1.26 -12.54 -6.57
C LEU A 306 2.45 -13.42 -6.98
N ALA A 307 3.45 -13.61 -6.10
CA ALA A 307 4.60 -14.47 -6.38
C ALA A 307 4.18 -15.94 -6.64
N ARG A 308 3.20 -16.46 -5.91
CA ARG A 308 2.62 -17.79 -6.17
C ARG A 308 1.99 -17.89 -7.55
N ARG A 309 1.24 -16.87 -7.98
CA ARG A 309 0.60 -16.82 -9.31
C ARG A 309 1.64 -16.83 -10.44
N LEU A 310 2.77 -16.13 -10.26
CA LEU A 310 3.87 -16.13 -11.23
C LEU A 310 4.43 -17.55 -11.46
N LEU A 311 4.55 -18.38 -10.43
CA LEU A 311 5.01 -19.76 -10.56
C LEU A 311 4.03 -20.62 -11.36
N VAL A 312 2.73 -20.47 -11.13
CA VAL A 312 1.69 -21.26 -11.83
C VAL A 312 1.64 -20.88 -13.30
N GLY A 313 1.73 -19.58 -13.63
CA GLY A 313 1.76 -19.09 -15.02
C GLY A 313 2.95 -19.62 -15.83
N GLN A 314 4.13 -19.76 -15.22
CA GLN A 314 5.29 -20.34 -15.88
C GLN A 314 5.13 -21.86 -16.18
N GLY A 315 4.37 -22.57 -15.35
CA GLY A 315 4.10 -24.01 -15.56
C GLY A 315 3.20 -24.28 -16.77
N GLN A 316 2.33 -23.33 -17.13
CA GLN A 316 1.43 -23.48 -18.30
C GLN A 316 2.08 -23.09 -19.63
N SER A 317 3.04 -22.16 -19.63
CA SER A 317 3.75 -21.74 -20.85
C SER A 317 4.85 -22.73 -21.28
N SER A 318 5.34 -23.58 -20.41
CA SER A 318 6.32 -24.65 -20.76
C SER A 318 5.69 -25.96 -21.26
N GLY A 319 4.36 -26.04 -21.28
CA GLY A 319 3.60 -27.21 -21.73
C GLY A 319 3.12 -27.16 -23.20
N ILE A 320 3.30 -26.04 -23.92
CA ILE A 320 2.83 -25.86 -25.31
C ILE A 320 4.02 -25.75 -26.28
N GLY A 321 4.91 -26.74 -26.23
CA GLY A 321 6.09 -26.75 -27.10
C GLY A 321 6.66 -28.14 -27.30
N ALA A 322 5.83 -29.10 -27.71
CA ALA A 322 6.28 -30.36 -28.35
C ALA A 322 5.06 -31.10 -28.90
N VAL A 323 4.64 -30.74 -30.11
CA VAL A 323 4.00 -31.67 -31.05
C VAL A 323 4.63 -31.45 -32.41
#